data_57fb0aa30ae6e12cc8624255ae50f510
#
_entry.id   57fb0aa30ae6e12cc8624255ae50f510
#
_cell.length_a   1.000
_cell.length_b   1.000
_cell.length_c   1.000
_cell.angle_alpha   90.00
_cell.angle_beta   90.00
_cell.angle_gamma   90.00
#
_symmetry.space_group_name_H-M   'P 1'
#
loop_
_entity.id
_entity.type
_entity.pdbx_description
1 polymer ?
#
loop_
_entity_poly.entity_id
_entity_poly.type
_entity_poly.pdbx_seq_one_letter_code
_entity_poly.pdbx_strand_id
1 'polypeptide(L)'
;MSCRLGLIGFSDGNAHPYSWSAICNGYSVSDMENCGFPVIPQYLGSETWPTAKIPNVKVTHLWTQKKALSRHIAKACYIPHVVDDPLEMIGQIDGLLLARDDAENHLKFVQPF
;
A
#
# COMPACT_ATOMS: atom_id res chain seq x y z
N MET A 1 -13.77 -7.83 13.47
CA MET A 1 -12.32 -7.77 13.66
C MET A 1 -11.64 -7.49 12.33
N SER A 2 -10.69 -6.56 12.31
CA SER A 2 -9.98 -6.20 11.08
C SER A 2 -8.62 -6.89 11.01
N CYS A 3 -8.27 -7.35 9.82
CA CYS A 3 -6.94 -7.86 9.53
C CYS A 3 -6.02 -6.66 9.23
N ARG A 4 -4.94 -6.53 9.97
CA ARG A 4 -3.95 -5.45 9.80
C ARG A 4 -2.89 -5.92 8.82
N LEU A 5 -2.72 -5.17 7.74
CA LEU A 5 -1.75 -5.49 6.70
C LEU A 5 -0.60 -4.49 6.69
N GLY A 6 0.61 -5.01 6.50
CA GLY A 6 1.75 -4.19 6.15
C GLY A 6 2.01 -4.28 4.66
N LEU A 7 2.48 -3.21 4.04
CA LEU A 7 2.82 -3.20 2.64
C LEU A 7 4.27 -2.78 2.44
N ILE A 8 5.02 -3.57 1.69
CA ILE A 8 6.38 -3.25 1.28
C ILE A 8 6.36 -2.99 -0.22
N GLY A 9 6.74 -1.79 -0.65
CA GLY A 9 6.94 -1.37 -2.03
C GLY A 9 8.35 -0.83 -2.17
N PHE A 10 8.76 -0.27 -3.27
CA PHE A 10 8.03 -0.28 -4.54
C PHE A 10 9.07 -0.55 -5.64
N SER A 11 8.59 -0.85 -6.85
CA SER A 11 9.43 -0.97 -8.04
C SER A 11 8.99 0.07 -9.07
N ASP A 12 9.93 0.58 -9.86
CA ASP A 12 9.64 1.57 -10.90
C ASP A 12 8.58 1.04 -11.86
N GLY A 13 7.58 1.85 -12.14
CA GLY A 13 6.47 1.48 -13.01
C GLY A 13 5.40 0.60 -12.37
N ASN A 14 5.59 0.16 -11.13
CA ASN A 14 4.62 -0.66 -10.41
C ASN A 14 3.81 0.17 -9.43
N ALA A 15 2.56 0.43 -9.77
CA ALA A 15 1.67 1.26 -8.97
C ALA A 15 0.85 0.46 -7.94
N HIS A 16 1.12 -0.82 -7.74
CA HIS A 16 0.38 -1.65 -6.80
C HIS A 16 0.34 -1.10 -5.37
N PRO A 17 1.40 -0.44 -4.85
CA PRO A 17 1.29 0.18 -3.54
C PRO A 17 0.12 1.15 -3.42
N TYR A 18 -0.17 1.91 -4.47
CA TYR A 18 -1.34 2.79 -4.51
C TYR A 18 -2.65 2.01 -4.66
N SER A 19 -2.75 1.16 -5.69
CA SER A 19 -4.01 0.48 -6.01
C SER A 19 -4.40 -0.52 -4.92
N TRP A 20 -3.48 -1.32 -4.42
CA TRP A 20 -3.77 -2.30 -3.38
C TRP A 20 -4.16 -1.62 -2.07
N SER A 21 -3.47 -0.54 -1.71
CA SER A 21 -3.82 0.21 -0.52
C SER A 21 -5.21 0.84 -0.63
N ALA A 22 -5.56 1.37 -1.80
CA ALA A 22 -6.88 1.95 -2.04
C ALA A 22 -7.99 0.89 -1.95
N ILE A 23 -7.74 -0.32 -2.48
CA ILE A 23 -8.70 -1.42 -2.43
C ILE A 23 -8.96 -1.85 -0.99
N CYS A 24 -7.95 -1.79 -0.14
CA CYS A 24 -8.09 -2.15 1.27
C CYS A 24 -8.66 -1.01 2.12
N ASN A 25 -8.23 0.23 1.87
CA ASN A 25 -8.49 1.35 2.79
C ASN A 25 -9.49 2.39 2.27
N GLY A 26 -9.80 2.38 0.97
CA GLY A 26 -10.38 3.55 0.33
C GLY A 26 -9.27 4.55 0.00
N TYR A 27 -9.64 5.69 -0.57
CA TYR A 27 -8.64 6.66 -1.01
C TYR A 27 -9.19 8.07 -1.14
N SER A 28 -8.28 9.06 -1.08
CA SER A 28 -8.58 10.44 -1.38
C SER A 28 -8.47 10.66 -2.89
N VAL A 29 -9.57 11.05 -3.54
CA VAL A 29 -9.60 11.25 -5.00
C VAL A 29 -8.57 12.29 -5.43
N SER A 30 -8.52 13.43 -4.73
CA SER A 30 -7.59 14.52 -5.09
C SER A 30 -6.13 14.11 -4.92
N ASP A 31 -5.79 13.38 -3.87
CA ASP A 31 -4.42 12.92 -3.65
C ASP A 31 -4.04 11.84 -4.66
N MET A 32 -4.98 10.95 -4.99
CA MET A 32 -4.72 9.86 -5.94
C MET A 32 -4.45 10.39 -7.35
N GLU A 33 -5.06 11.51 -7.73
CA GLU A 33 -4.79 12.14 -9.03
C GLU A 33 -3.33 12.53 -9.21
N ASN A 34 -2.59 12.72 -8.12
CA ASN A 34 -1.18 13.09 -8.12
C ASN A 34 -0.25 11.92 -7.87
N CYS A 35 -0.73 10.67 -8.02
CA CYS A 35 0.09 9.49 -7.74
C CYS A 35 1.19 9.23 -8.78
N GLY A 36 1.15 9.89 -9.92
CA GLY A 36 2.13 9.69 -10.99
C GLY A 36 1.80 8.54 -11.94
N PHE A 37 0.67 7.86 -11.76
CA PHE A 37 0.21 6.76 -12.59
C PHE A 37 -1.24 7.02 -13.00
N PRO A 38 -1.48 7.73 -14.11
CA PRO A 38 -2.84 8.16 -14.48
C PRO A 38 -3.85 7.02 -14.61
N VAL A 39 -3.40 5.81 -14.94
CA VAL A 39 -4.27 4.63 -15.05
C VAL A 39 -4.90 4.27 -13.70
N ILE A 40 -4.25 4.56 -12.59
CA ILE A 40 -4.76 4.19 -11.26
C ILE A 40 -6.02 4.98 -10.89
N PRO A 41 -6.03 6.33 -10.89
CA PRO A 41 -7.27 7.04 -10.61
C PRO A 41 -8.38 6.74 -11.63
N GLN A 42 -8.04 6.46 -12.89
CA GLN A 42 -9.03 6.05 -13.89
C GLN A 42 -9.68 4.71 -13.52
N TYR A 43 -8.86 3.71 -13.17
CA TYR A 43 -9.34 2.40 -12.76
C TYR A 43 -10.18 2.50 -11.48
N LEU A 44 -9.69 3.17 -10.46
CA LEU A 44 -10.42 3.31 -9.19
C LEU A 44 -11.72 4.09 -9.38
N GLY A 45 -11.71 5.12 -10.20
CA GLY A 45 -12.89 5.93 -10.47
C GLY A 45 -13.97 5.20 -11.27
N SER A 46 -13.64 4.10 -11.96
CA SER A 46 -14.61 3.28 -12.68
C SER A 46 -15.38 2.32 -11.76
N GLU A 47 -14.93 2.15 -10.52
CA GLU A 47 -15.56 1.25 -9.56
C GLU A 47 -16.53 2.00 -8.65
N THR A 48 -17.44 1.26 -8.04
CA THR A 48 -18.40 1.82 -7.07
C THR A 48 -17.85 1.71 -5.66
N TRP A 49 -17.68 2.84 -5.01
CA TRP A 49 -17.19 2.92 -3.64
C TRP A 49 -18.32 3.23 -2.67
N PRO A 50 -18.29 2.69 -1.44
CA PRO A 50 -17.23 1.83 -0.86
C PRO A 50 -17.34 0.34 -1.19
N THR A 51 -18.27 -0.05 -2.07
CA THR A 51 -18.52 -1.47 -2.38
C THR A 51 -17.28 -2.19 -2.95
N ALA A 52 -16.45 -1.48 -3.72
CA ALA A 52 -15.24 -2.05 -4.28
C ALA A 52 -14.14 -2.30 -3.25
N LYS A 53 -14.27 -1.74 -2.05
CA LYS A 53 -13.30 -1.92 -0.98
C LYS A 53 -13.44 -3.30 -0.36
N ILE A 54 -12.31 -3.96 -0.08
CA ILE A 54 -12.30 -5.25 0.61
C ILE A 54 -12.68 -5.02 2.08
N PRO A 55 -13.71 -5.71 2.59
CA PRO A 55 -14.13 -5.53 3.98
C PRO A 55 -13.18 -6.23 4.95
N ASN A 56 -13.10 -5.71 6.17
CA ASN A 56 -12.38 -6.31 7.29
C ASN A 56 -10.87 -6.44 7.11
N VAL A 57 -10.29 -5.68 6.18
CA VAL A 57 -8.85 -5.56 6.03
C VAL A 57 -8.46 -4.10 5.98
N LYS A 58 -7.27 -3.78 6.46
CA LYS A 58 -6.72 -2.44 6.38
C LYS A 58 -5.20 -2.51 6.28
N VAL A 59 -4.62 -1.75 5.35
CA VAL A 59 -3.18 -1.51 5.35
C VAL A 59 -2.91 -0.48 6.44
N THR A 60 -2.21 -0.90 7.48
CA THR A 60 -1.91 -0.05 8.64
C THR A 60 -0.47 0.45 8.64
N HIS A 61 0.42 -0.26 7.98
CA HIS A 61 1.86 0.04 7.96
C HIS A 61 2.36 -0.03 6.54
N LEU A 62 3.26 0.88 6.20
CA LEU A 62 3.81 1.00 4.85
C LEU A 62 5.30 1.30 4.92
N TRP A 63 6.07 0.60 4.09
CA TRP A 63 7.46 0.94 3.80
C TRP A 63 7.72 0.92 2.30
N THR A 64 8.38 1.94 1.80
CA THR A 64 9.05 1.92 0.49
C THR A 64 10.44 2.48 0.66
N GLN A 65 11.34 2.21 -0.30
CA GLN A 65 12.68 2.75 -0.28
C GLN A 65 12.73 4.26 -0.50
N LYS A 66 11.61 4.88 -0.85
CA LYS A 66 11.51 6.34 -1.03
C LYS A 66 10.50 6.90 -0.03
N LYS A 67 11.00 7.58 0.99
CA LYS A 67 10.14 8.04 2.09
C LYS A 67 9.07 9.05 1.63
N ALA A 68 9.40 9.92 0.70
CA ALA A 68 8.44 10.88 0.15
C ALA A 68 7.29 10.15 -0.55
N LEU A 69 7.59 9.07 -1.28
CA LEU A 69 6.58 8.23 -1.90
C LEU A 69 5.71 7.54 -0.86
N SER A 70 6.33 6.98 0.19
CA SER A 70 5.58 6.33 1.27
C SER A 70 4.58 7.30 1.91
N ARG A 71 5.01 8.53 2.17
CA ARG A 71 4.13 9.56 2.75
C ARG A 71 2.97 9.89 1.83
N HIS A 72 3.20 9.98 0.52
CA HIS A 72 2.14 10.27 -0.43
C HIS A 72 1.14 9.13 -0.53
N ILE A 73 1.61 7.87 -0.59
CA ILE A 73 0.74 6.69 -0.59
C ILE A 73 -0.11 6.68 0.69
N ALA A 74 0.52 6.91 1.84
CA ALA A 74 -0.18 6.91 3.13
C ALA A 74 -1.26 7.99 3.18
N LYS A 75 -0.97 9.18 2.65
CA LYS A 75 -1.95 10.27 2.58
C LYS A 75 -3.10 9.92 1.64
N ALA A 76 -2.79 9.40 0.46
CA ALA A 76 -3.80 9.07 -0.54
C ALA A 76 -4.70 7.90 -0.11
N CYS A 77 -4.20 6.96 0.67
CA CYS A 77 -4.90 5.72 1.03
C CYS A 77 -5.13 5.57 2.54
N TYR A 78 -5.01 6.64 3.30
CA TYR A 78 -5.32 6.66 4.74
C TYR A 78 -4.54 5.63 5.56
N ILE A 79 -3.25 5.45 5.27
CA ILE A 79 -2.39 4.53 6.03
C ILE A 79 -1.82 5.28 7.23
N PRO A 80 -2.06 4.81 8.46
CA PRO A 80 -1.65 5.56 9.65
C PRO A 80 -0.16 5.53 9.95
N HIS A 81 0.57 4.49 9.53
CA HIS A 81 1.98 4.34 9.92
C HIS A 81 2.89 4.14 8.72
N VAL A 82 3.78 5.11 8.50
CA VAL A 82 4.91 4.97 7.56
C VAL A 82 6.13 4.63 8.41
N VAL A 83 6.74 3.47 8.17
CA VAL A 83 7.89 3.01 8.95
C VAL A 83 9.20 3.27 8.20
N ASP A 84 10.28 3.43 8.95
CA ASP A 84 11.61 3.67 8.39
C ASP A 84 12.34 2.38 8.04
N ASP A 85 11.94 1.27 8.65
CA ASP A 85 12.51 -0.05 8.42
C ASP A 85 11.37 -1.06 8.39
N PRO A 86 11.30 -1.95 7.36
CA PRO A 86 10.25 -2.96 7.31
C PRO A 86 10.18 -3.83 8.58
N LEU A 87 11.29 -4.03 9.27
CA LEU A 87 11.32 -4.83 10.50
C LEU A 87 10.47 -4.24 11.63
N GLU A 88 10.18 -2.94 11.58
CA GLU A 88 9.30 -2.31 12.55
C GLU A 88 7.86 -2.81 12.48
N MET A 89 7.49 -3.48 11.39
CA MET A 89 6.15 -4.06 11.22
C MET A 89 5.98 -5.37 12.00
N ILE A 90 7.08 -6.03 12.37
CA ILE A 90 7.02 -7.33 13.05
C ILE A 90 6.24 -7.19 14.35
N GLY A 91 5.22 -8.03 14.53
CA GLY A 91 4.34 -7.98 15.69
C GLY A 91 3.24 -6.94 15.61
N GLN A 92 3.22 -6.11 14.56
CA GLN A 92 2.23 -5.04 14.39
C GLN A 92 1.17 -5.35 13.33
N ILE A 93 1.42 -6.35 12.50
CA ILE A 93 0.55 -6.70 11.37
C ILE A 93 0.17 -8.18 11.42
N ASP A 94 -0.94 -8.50 10.75
CA ASP A 94 -1.43 -9.88 10.64
C ASP A 94 -1.05 -10.51 9.31
N GLY A 95 -0.72 -9.72 8.31
CA GLY A 95 -0.29 -10.17 7.00
C GLY A 95 0.57 -9.13 6.30
N LEU A 96 1.31 -9.58 5.28
CA LEU A 96 2.23 -8.72 4.53
C LEU A 96 1.87 -8.76 3.04
N LEU A 97 1.78 -7.57 2.44
CA LEU A 97 1.66 -7.41 0.99
C LEU A 97 3.02 -6.98 0.44
N LEU A 98 3.60 -7.80 -0.43
CA LEU A 98 4.86 -7.47 -1.06
C LEU A 98 4.60 -6.96 -2.48
N ALA A 99 4.59 -5.65 -2.65
CA ALA A 99 4.23 -4.96 -3.89
C ALA A 99 5.48 -4.50 -4.64
N ARG A 100 6.35 -5.44 -4.97
CA ARG A 100 7.63 -5.19 -5.66
C ARG A 100 7.82 -6.22 -6.77
N ASP A 101 8.52 -5.80 -7.85
CA ASP A 101 8.80 -6.67 -9.00
C ASP A 101 10.20 -7.30 -8.95
N ASP A 102 11.04 -6.91 -8.00
CA ASP A 102 12.40 -7.42 -7.87
C ASP A 102 12.42 -8.79 -7.17
N ALA A 103 12.10 -9.83 -7.92
CA ALA A 103 11.97 -11.19 -7.40
C ALA A 103 13.21 -11.65 -6.60
N GLU A 104 14.39 -11.19 -6.98
CA GLU A 104 15.64 -11.52 -6.30
C GLU A 104 15.70 -11.04 -4.86
N ASN A 105 14.86 -10.06 -4.49
CA ASN A 105 14.82 -9.52 -3.13
C ASN A 105 13.59 -9.97 -2.33
N HIS A 106 12.66 -10.73 -2.94
CA HIS A 106 11.42 -11.11 -2.26
C HIS A 106 11.66 -11.88 -0.97
N LEU A 107 12.52 -12.89 -1.01
CA LEU A 107 12.83 -13.68 0.18
C LEU A 107 13.43 -12.83 1.28
N LYS A 108 14.34 -11.93 0.93
CA LYS A 108 14.98 -11.02 1.88
C LYS A 108 13.95 -10.18 2.63
N PHE A 109 12.92 -9.68 1.93
CA PHE A 109 11.90 -8.84 2.56
C PHE A 109 10.91 -9.64 3.39
N VAL A 110 10.53 -10.85 2.98
CA VAL A 110 9.47 -11.61 3.67
C VAL A 110 9.99 -12.54 4.75
N GLN A 111 11.23 -13.00 4.66
CA GLN A 111 11.77 -13.99 5.58
C GLN A 111 11.66 -13.59 7.07
N PRO A 112 11.83 -12.30 7.46
CA PRO A 112 11.68 -11.90 8.86
C PRO A 112 10.28 -12.03 9.43
N PHE A 113 9.28 -12.15 8.56
CA PHE A 113 7.87 -12.26 8.94
C PHE A 113 7.37 -13.71 8.89
#